data_eae7d5f38a61cb79751ca8fdd9c08da4
#
_entry.id   eae7d5f38a61cb79751ca8fdd9c08da4
#
_cell.length_a   1.000
_cell.length_b   1.000
_cell.length_c   1.000
_cell.angle_alpha   90.00
_cell.angle_beta   90.00
_cell.angle_gamma   90.00
#
_symmetry.space_group_name_H-M   'P 1'
#
loop_
_entity.id
_entity.type
_entity.pdbx_description
1 polymer ?
#
loop_
_entity_poly.entity_id
_entity_poly.type
_entity_poly.pdbx_seq_one_letter_code
_entity_poly.pdbx_strand_id
1 'polypeptide(L)'
;MMKSSPLQPSKPKVCKPTFETIQRVSDWSACGQRRYRLGRFWTSGPIACVIGLNPSVADAHTDDPTNRRLIGLLGYLGFGGYWLVNLIAESTPYPDQLGRRSRRLSMVNRQMIEQAISESDQTILAWCAGGIRCDFRFQLVRSIHGPQCFGCTKAGEPKHPLYLPKHSTLHAFPGYAHQDEDKISAKVLRRDS
;
A
#
# COMPACT_ATOMS: atom_id res chain seq x y z
N MET A 1 -28.22 -20.76 43.95
CA MET A 1 -27.91 -19.64 43.04
C MET A 1 -26.63 -20.00 42.29
N MET A 2 -26.78 -20.53 41.06
CA MET A 2 -25.62 -20.84 40.18
C MET A 2 -25.24 -19.56 39.46
N LYS A 3 -24.00 -19.12 39.63
CA LYS A 3 -23.42 -17.97 38.88
C LYS A 3 -22.99 -18.49 37.50
N SER A 4 -23.70 -18.10 36.46
CA SER A 4 -23.27 -18.31 35.06
C SER A 4 -22.10 -17.37 34.73
N SER A 5 -20.94 -17.94 34.46
CA SER A 5 -19.78 -17.17 33.94
C SER A 5 -20.05 -16.72 32.49
N PRO A 6 -19.71 -15.50 32.09
CA PRO A 6 -19.87 -15.05 30.71
C PRO A 6 -18.90 -15.79 29.79
N LEU A 7 -19.45 -16.35 28.68
CA LEU A 7 -18.67 -16.91 27.58
C LEU A 7 -17.79 -15.83 26.98
N GLN A 8 -16.47 -15.99 27.07
CA GLN A 8 -15.52 -15.17 26.34
C GLN A 8 -15.62 -15.47 24.85
N PRO A 9 -15.67 -14.47 23.96
CA PRO A 9 -15.64 -14.71 22.53
C PRO A 9 -14.33 -15.37 22.13
N SER A 10 -14.41 -16.51 21.47
CA SER A 10 -13.26 -17.23 20.92
C SER A 10 -12.52 -16.34 19.92
N LYS A 11 -11.20 -16.17 20.10
CA LYS A 11 -10.36 -15.46 19.12
C LYS A 11 -10.53 -16.13 17.74
N PRO A 12 -10.74 -15.35 16.66
CA PRO A 12 -10.88 -15.93 15.33
C PRO A 12 -9.62 -16.77 15.01
N LYS A 13 -9.84 -17.98 14.52
CA LYS A 13 -8.74 -18.82 14.01
C LYS A 13 -8.15 -18.14 12.79
N VAL A 14 -6.98 -17.51 12.95
CA VAL A 14 -6.24 -16.92 11.84
C VAL A 14 -5.75 -18.06 10.95
N CYS A 15 -6.42 -18.26 9.82
CA CYS A 15 -5.98 -19.22 8.81
C CYS A 15 -4.72 -18.63 8.13
N LYS A 16 -3.58 -19.31 8.30
CA LYS A 16 -2.37 -18.92 7.55
C LYS A 16 -2.59 -19.26 6.08
N PRO A 17 -2.47 -18.27 5.17
CA PRO A 17 -2.60 -18.54 3.74
C PRO A 17 -1.50 -19.53 3.31
N THR A 18 -1.90 -20.61 2.62
CA THR A 18 -0.95 -21.48 1.92
C THR A 18 -0.70 -20.92 0.54
N PHE A 19 0.54 -20.93 0.07
CA PHE A 19 0.91 -20.35 -1.23
C PHE A 19 0.20 -21.02 -2.43
N GLU A 20 -0.26 -22.27 -2.25
CA GLU A 20 -0.99 -23.02 -3.29
C GLU A 20 -2.41 -22.52 -3.53
N THR A 21 -3.03 -21.88 -2.54
CA THR A 21 -4.42 -21.39 -2.61
C THR A 21 -4.55 -19.90 -2.94
N ILE A 22 -3.43 -19.18 -3.14
CA ILE A 22 -3.46 -17.75 -3.42
C ILE A 22 -3.79 -17.51 -4.89
N GLN A 23 -4.93 -16.87 -5.16
CA GLN A 23 -5.24 -16.29 -6.47
C GLN A 23 -4.32 -15.09 -6.72
N ARG A 24 -3.70 -15.05 -7.91
CA ARG A 24 -2.71 -14.05 -8.31
C ARG A 24 -3.17 -13.30 -9.55
N VAL A 25 -3.15 -11.98 -9.48
CA VAL A 25 -3.53 -11.10 -10.60
C VAL A 25 -2.49 -10.01 -10.74
N SER A 26 -2.21 -9.57 -11.96
CA SER A 26 -1.38 -8.38 -12.20
C SER A 26 -1.79 -7.66 -13.48
N ASP A 27 -1.87 -6.34 -13.42
CA ASP A 27 -2.22 -5.46 -14.55
C ASP A 27 -0.98 -4.66 -14.96
N TRP A 28 -0.61 -4.81 -16.22
CA TRP A 28 0.57 -4.19 -16.81
C TRP A 28 0.21 -3.30 -18.01
N SER A 29 1.10 -2.32 -18.28
CA SER A 29 1.05 -1.62 -19.56
C SER A 29 1.35 -2.57 -20.73
N ALA A 30 0.86 -2.24 -21.94
CA ALA A 30 1.10 -3.04 -23.13
C ALA A 30 2.61 -3.26 -23.45
N CYS A 31 3.47 -2.32 -23.06
CA CYS A 31 4.92 -2.46 -23.22
C CYS A 31 5.63 -3.21 -22.08
N GLY A 32 4.90 -3.68 -21.04
CA GLY A 32 5.45 -4.42 -19.90
C GLY A 32 6.33 -3.61 -18.92
N GLN A 33 6.49 -2.30 -19.12
CA GLN A 33 7.39 -1.48 -18.30
C GLN A 33 6.70 -0.89 -17.04
N ARG A 34 5.36 -0.89 -17.01
CA ARG A 34 4.59 -0.35 -15.88
C ARG A 34 3.64 -1.40 -15.35
N ARG A 35 3.71 -1.65 -14.05
CA ARG A 35 2.73 -2.46 -13.34
C ARG A 35 1.78 -1.53 -12.60
N TYR A 36 0.50 -1.58 -12.97
CA TYR A 36 -0.52 -0.74 -12.37
C TYR A 36 -1.08 -1.34 -11.09
N ARG A 37 -1.42 -2.65 -11.10
CA ARG A 37 -1.95 -3.36 -9.93
C ARG A 37 -1.34 -4.75 -9.80
N LEU A 38 -1.29 -5.24 -8.57
CA LEU A 38 -0.97 -6.62 -8.23
C LEU A 38 -1.95 -7.11 -7.17
N GLY A 39 -2.68 -8.19 -7.44
CA GLY A 39 -3.63 -8.79 -6.50
C GLY A 39 -3.14 -10.10 -5.94
N ARG A 40 -3.43 -10.34 -4.65
CA ARG A 40 -3.24 -11.59 -3.93
C ARG A 40 -4.45 -11.85 -3.05
N PHE A 41 -5.20 -12.94 -3.30
CA PHE A 41 -6.44 -13.25 -2.60
C PHE A 41 -6.40 -14.70 -2.14
N TRP A 42 -6.74 -14.99 -0.87
CA TRP A 42 -6.64 -16.32 -0.26
C TRP A 42 -7.88 -16.74 0.53
N THR A 43 -8.75 -15.82 0.92
CA THR A 43 -10.06 -16.11 1.55
C THR A 43 -11.07 -15.02 1.17
N SER A 44 -12.34 -15.24 1.54
CA SER A 44 -13.42 -14.24 1.38
C SER A 44 -13.41 -13.13 2.44
N GLY A 45 -12.33 -12.95 3.21
CA GLY A 45 -12.19 -11.88 4.19
C GLY A 45 -12.03 -10.50 3.56
N PRO A 46 -11.91 -9.44 4.39
CA PRO A 46 -11.72 -8.07 3.93
C PRO A 46 -10.51 -7.92 3.01
N ILE A 47 -10.60 -7.01 2.04
CA ILE A 47 -9.52 -6.73 1.08
C ILE A 47 -8.82 -5.42 1.46
N ALA A 48 -7.50 -5.43 1.48
CA ALA A 48 -6.70 -4.24 1.67
C ALA A 48 -6.24 -3.64 0.33
N CYS A 49 -6.28 -2.31 0.19
CA CYS A 49 -5.51 -1.60 -0.83
C CYS A 49 -4.19 -1.14 -0.20
N VAL A 50 -3.07 -1.68 -0.64
CA VAL A 50 -1.74 -1.26 -0.19
C VAL A 50 -1.13 -0.34 -1.24
N ILE A 51 -0.71 0.88 -0.83
CA ILE A 51 -0.09 1.85 -1.72
C ILE A 51 1.41 1.92 -1.42
N GLY A 52 2.22 1.35 -2.31
CA GLY A 52 3.69 1.36 -2.24
C GLY A 52 4.33 2.50 -3.03
N LEU A 53 5.66 2.50 -3.15
CA LEU A 53 6.41 3.50 -3.91
C LEU A 53 6.39 3.19 -5.41
N ASN A 54 7.00 2.08 -5.80
CA ASN A 54 7.09 1.59 -7.18
C ASN A 54 7.09 0.06 -7.22
N PRO A 55 6.66 -0.55 -8.34
CA PRO A 55 6.75 -1.98 -8.53
C PRO A 55 8.20 -2.47 -8.59
N SER A 56 8.44 -3.63 -7.99
CA SER A 56 9.65 -4.42 -8.17
C SER A 56 9.39 -5.54 -9.20
N VAL A 57 10.01 -6.69 -9.03
CA VAL A 57 9.97 -7.82 -9.97
C VAL A 57 8.77 -8.75 -9.82
N ALA A 58 7.91 -8.53 -8.82
CA ALA A 58 6.73 -9.38 -8.63
C ALA A 58 5.70 -9.22 -9.76
N ASP A 59 5.13 -10.33 -10.19
CA ASP A 59 4.11 -10.43 -11.23
C ASP A 59 2.97 -11.40 -10.86
N ALA A 60 2.21 -11.91 -11.83
CA ALA A 60 1.16 -12.89 -11.60
C ALA A 60 1.70 -14.26 -11.14
N HIS A 61 2.97 -14.56 -11.32
CA HIS A 61 3.56 -15.88 -11.03
C HIS A 61 4.53 -15.85 -9.85
N THR A 62 5.24 -14.73 -9.67
CA THR A 62 6.36 -14.61 -8.72
C THR A 62 6.07 -13.59 -7.62
N ASP A 63 6.32 -13.98 -6.37
CA ASP A 63 6.27 -13.08 -5.21
C ASP A 63 7.67 -12.61 -4.83
N ASP A 64 7.87 -11.30 -4.81
CA ASP A 64 9.06 -10.68 -4.26
C ASP A 64 9.04 -10.67 -2.71
N PRO A 65 10.13 -10.30 -2.04
CA PRO A 65 10.18 -10.25 -0.57
C PRO A 65 9.08 -9.36 0.05
N THR A 66 8.69 -8.26 -0.60
CA THR A 66 7.64 -7.35 -0.13
C THR A 66 6.28 -8.04 -0.15
N ASN A 67 5.94 -8.74 -1.24
CA ASN A 67 4.67 -9.47 -1.37
C ASN A 67 4.58 -10.61 -0.36
N ARG A 68 5.65 -11.42 -0.21
CA ARG A 68 5.69 -12.47 0.83
C ARG A 68 5.47 -11.89 2.23
N ARG A 69 6.02 -10.69 2.48
CA ARG A 69 5.83 -9.99 3.76
C ARG A 69 4.40 -9.50 3.95
N LEU A 70 3.80 -8.90 2.91
CA LEU A 70 2.41 -8.43 2.92
C LEU A 70 1.43 -9.58 3.15
N ILE A 71 1.57 -10.71 2.46
CA ILE A 71 0.75 -11.92 2.67
C ILE A 71 0.77 -12.33 4.15
N GLY A 72 1.96 -12.37 4.77
CA GLY A 72 2.09 -12.75 6.18
C GLY A 72 1.49 -11.73 7.14
N LEU A 73 1.70 -10.42 6.92
CA LEU A 73 1.18 -9.35 7.77
C LEU A 73 -0.34 -9.23 7.66
N LEU A 74 -0.86 -9.18 6.44
CA LEU A 74 -2.30 -8.99 6.19
C LEU A 74 -3.10 -10.24 6.56
N GLY A 75 -2.56 -11.44 6.32
CA GLY A 75 -3.16 -12.68 6.81
C GLY A 75 -3.21 -12.73 8.34
N TYR A 76 -2.18 -12.26 9.04
CA TYR A 76 -2.19 -12.15 10.51
C TYR A 76 -3.25 -11.15 11.01
N LEU A 77 -3.48 -10.06 10.27
CA LEU A 77 -4.48 -9.04 10.59
C LEU A 77 -5.92 -9.44 10.18
N GLY A 78 -6.12 -10.61 9.57
CA GLY A 78 -7.44 -11.13 9.21
C GLY A 78 -7.96 -10.67 7.85
N PHE A 79 -7.12 -10.03 6.99
CA PHE A 79 -7.49 -9.74 5.61
C PHE A 79 -7.56 -11.03 4.78
N GLY A 80 -8.49 -11.07 3.82
CA GLY A 80 -8.65 -12.16 2.85
C GLY A 80 -7.81 -12.00 1.60
N GLY A 81 -7.25 -10.81 1.37
CA GLY A 81 -6.43 -10.48 0.23
C GLY A 81 -6.02 -9.02 0.19
N TYR A 82 -5.31 -8.63 -0.87
CA TYR A 82 -4.97 -7.23 -1.11
C TYR A 82 -4.77 -6.91 -2.59
N TRP A 83 -4.99 -5.65 -2.92
CA TRP A 83 -4.45 -4.99 -4.07
C TRP A 83 -3.19 -4.21 -3.67
N LEU A 84 -2.09 -4.40 -4.38
CA LEU A 84 -0.88 -3.58 -4.28
C LEU A 84 -0.81 -2.67 -5.51
N VAL A 85 -0.92 -1.37 -5.27
CA VAL A 85 -0.73 -0.28 -6.22
C VAL A 85 0.46 0.57 -5.80
N ASN A 86 0.94 1.45 -6.67
CA ASN A 86 2.14 2.21 -6.36
C ASN A 86 2.00 3.67 -6.80
N LEU A 87 2.64 4.60 -6.06
CA LEU A 87 2.72 6.00 -6.46
C LEU A 87 3.34 6.15 -7.85
N ILE A 88 4.33 5.32 -8.17
CA ILE A 88 5.02 5.26 -9.46
C ILE A 88 4.70 3.90 -10.07
N ALA A 89 4.16 3.85 -11.30
CA ALA A 89 3.82 2.60 -11.96
C ALA A 89 5.03 1.91 -12.62
N GLU A 90 6.11 2.63 -12.89
CA GLU A 90 7.32 2.14 -13.55
C GLU A 90 8.01 1.06 -12.70
N SER A 91 8.19 -0.11 -13.30
CA SER A 91 8.76 -1.28 -12.61
C SER A 91 10.28 -1.25 -12.64
N THR A 92 10.90 -1.18 -11.47
CA THR A 92 12.35 -1.30 -11.30
C THR A 92 12.70 -1.77 -9.89
N PRO A 93 13.70 -2.65 -9.75
CA PRO A 93 14.25 -2.99 -8.43
C PRO A 93 15.11 -1.85 -7.84
N TYR A 94 15.43 -0.81 -8.63
CA TYR A 94 16.31 0.29 -8.26
C TYR A 94 15.55 1.63 -8.26
N PRO A 95 14.83 1.99 -7.18
CA PRO A 95 14.02 3.22 -7.12
C PRO A 95 14.80 4.51 -7.34
N ASP A 96 16.11 4.49 -7.06
CA ASP A 96 16.98 5.66 -7.25
C ASP A 96 17.21 6.01 -8.72
N GLN A 97 17.04 5.04 -9.63
CA GLN A 97 17.17 5.22 -11.07
C GLN A 97 15.92 5.83 -11.72
N LEU A 98 14.80 5.93 -10.97
CA LEU A 98 13.57 6.55 -11.46
C LEU A 98 13.78 8.03 -11.76
N GLY A 99 13.60 8.42 -13.03
CA GLY A 99 13.70 9.78 -13.50
C GLY A 99 12.58 10.69 -12.99
N ARG A 100 12.70 12.01 -13.22
CA ARG A 100 11.66 12.99 -12.83
C ARG A 100 10.31 12.71 -13.49
N ARG A 101 10.29 12.23 -14.75
CA ARG A 101 9.05 11.87 -15.48
C ARG A 101 8.30 10.72 -14.82
N SER A 102 9.01 9.70 -14.33
CA SER A 102 8.42 8.54 -13.66
C SER A 102 7.72 8.92 -12.35
N ARG A 103 8.11 10.04 -11.74
CA ARG A 103 7.53 10.52 -10.48
C ARG A 103 6.26 11.35 -10.65
N ARG A 104 5.82 11.60 -11.89
CA ARG A 104 4.54 12.23 -12.18
C ARG A 104 3.46 11.16 -12.25
N LEU A 105 2.35 11.40 -11.56
CA LEU A 105 1.18 10.54 -11.62
C LEU A 105 0.59 10.60 -13.04
N SER A 106 0.63 9.48 -13.77
CA SER A 106 -0.09 9.38 -15.04
C SER A 106 -1.58 9.19 -14.78
N MET A 107 -2.43 9.64 -15.71
CA MET A 107 -3.89 9.47 -15.63
C MET A 107 -4.26 8.00 -15.44
N VAL A 108 -3.64 7.09 -16.19
CA VAL A 108 -3.89 5.65 -16.10
C VAL A 108 -3.53 5.11 -14.71
N ASN A 109 -2.35 5.48 -14.17
CA ASN A 109 -1.95 5.02 -12.84
C ASN A 109 -2.90 5.54 -11.75
N ARG A 110 -3.34 6.78 -11.88
CA ARG A 110 -4.31 7.39 -10.97
C ARG A 110 -5.63 6.60 -10.96
N GLN A 111 -6.18 6.32 -12.14
CA GLN A 111 -7.41 5.54 -12.27
C GLN A 111 -7.27 4.15 -11.65
N MET A 112 -6.13 3.48 -11.85
CA MET A 112 -5.87 2.16 -11.28
C MET A 112 -5.73 2.19 -9.76
N ILE A 113 -5.15 3.26 -9.19
CA ILE A 113 -5.09 3.46 -7.74
C ILE A 113 -6.50 3.68 -7.19
N GLU A 114 -7.28 4.59 -7.79
CA GLU A 114 -8.67 4.90 -7.38
C GLU A 114 -9.56 3.66 -7.46
N GLN A 115 -9.42 2.85 -8.51
CA GLN A 115 -10.13 1.59 -8.67
C GLN A 115 -9.75 0.59 -7.57
N ALA A 116 -8.46 0.40 -7.28
CA ALA A 116 -8.02 -0.50 -6.22
C ALA A 116 -8.53 -0.06 -4.84
N ILE A 117 -8.60 1.25 -4.58
CA ILE A 117 -9.18 1.80 -3.36
C ILE A 117 -10.68 1.47 -3.28
N SER A 118 -11.43 1.67 -4.36
CA SER A 118 -12.88 1.40 -4.39
C SER A 118 -13.25 -0.08 -4.28
N GLU A 119 -12.35 -0.97 -4.69
CA GLU A 119 -12.49 -2.44 -4.58
C GLU A 119 -12.00 -3.00 -3.24
N SER A 120 -11.63 -2.16 -2.27
CA SER A 120 -11.02 -2.55 -1.00
C SER A 120 -11.74 -1.97 0.21
N ASP A 121 -11.71 -2.71 1.32
CA ASP A 121 -12.33 -2.30 2.58
C ASP A 121 -11.45 -1.35 3.39
N GLN A 122 -10.13 -1.40 3.19
CA GLN A 122 -9.16 -0.58 3.93
C GLN A 122 -7.97 -0.18 3.06
N THR A 123 -7.60 1.11 3.10
CA THR A 123 -6.38 1.60 2.43
C THR A 123 -5.21 1.70 3.41
N ILE A 124 -4.06 1.14 3.02
CA ILE A 124 -2.83 1.07 3.79
C ILE A 124 -1.69 1.75 3.02
N LEU A 125 -1.10 2.78 3.61
CA LEU A 125 0.00 3.53 3.02
C LEU A 125 1.34 2.88 3.38
N ALA A 126 2.25 2.72 2.39
CA ALA A 126 3.44 1.89 2.54
C ALA A 126 4.65 2.28 1.67
N TRP A 127 4.76 3.52 1.21
CA TRP A 127 5.80 3.97 0.24
C TRP A 127 7.14 4.38 0.84
N CYS A 128 7.25 4.51 2.18
CA CYS A 128 8.47 4.91 2.88
C CYS A 128 9.00 6.29 2.45
N ALA A 129 10.23 6.63 2.83
CA ALA A 129 10.86 7.90 2.53
C ALA A 129 10.97 8.23 1.02
N GLY A 130 10.91 7.22 0.14
CA GLY A 130 10.89 7.41 -1.31
C GLY A 130 9.69 8.22 -1.80
N GLY A 131 8.55 8.15 -1.10
CA GLY A 131 7.33 8.90 -1.39
C GLY A 131 7.49 10.41 -1.33
N ILE A 132 8.46 10.94 -0.57
CA ILE A 132 8.78 12.39 -0.48
C ILE A 132 8.98 13.02 -1.87
N ARG A 133 9.45 12.24 -2.84
CA ARG A 133 9.70 12.69 -4.21
C ARG A 133 8.43 12.72 -5.09
N CYS A 134 7.29 12.31 -4.57
CA CYS A 134 6.01 12.26 -5.28
C CYS A 134 5.03 13.27 -4.67
N ASP A 135 5.02 14.50 -5.18
CA ASP A 135 4.25 15.62 -4.60
C ASP A 135 2.74 15.34 -4.59
N PHE A 136 2.22 14.60 -5.56
CA PHE A 136 0.80 14.24 -5.62
C PHE A 136 0.32 13.33 -4.47
N ARG A 137 1.22 12.74 -3.67
CA ARG A 137 0.85 11.90 -2.51
C ARG A 137 -0.02 12.65 -1.50
N PHE A 138 0.16 13.97 -1.36
CA PHE A 138 -0.65 14.78 -0.46
C PHE A 138 -2.12 14.83 -0.89
N GLN A 139 -2.36 15.09 -2.19
CA GLN A 139 -3.70 15.09 -2.75
C GLN A 139 -4.34 13.70 -2.67
N LEU A 140 -3.56 12.64 -2.96
CA LEU A 140 -4.02 11.27 -2.86
C LEU A 140 -4.44 10.93 -1.42
N VAL A 141 -3.62 11.22 -0.42
CA VAL A 141 -3.94 10.94 1.00
C VAL A 141 -5.22 11.65 1.44
N ARG A 142 -5.43 12.90 1.01
CA ARG A 142 -6.65 13.66 1.31
C ARG A 142 -7.91 13.08 0.69
N SER A 143 -7.80 12.39 -0.44
CA SER A 143 -8.95 11.76 -1.11
C SER A 143 -9.32 10.40 -0.51
N ILE A 144 -8.47 9.82 0.36
CA ILE A 144 -8.70 8.52 0.98
C ILE A 144 -9.40 8.70 2.33
N HIS A 145 -10.50 7.97 2.53
CA HIS A 145 -11.17 7.96 3.81
C HIS A 145 -10.46 7.03 4.81
N GLY A 146 -10.01 7.59 5.95
CA GLY A 146 -9.40 6.82 7.03
C GLY A 146 -8.16 6.00 6.65
N PRO A 147 -7.16 6.58 5.94
CA PRO A 147 -5.99 5.82 5.53
C PRO A 147 -5.21 5.33 6.75
N GLN A 148 -4.70 4.10 6.67
CA GLN A 148 -3.89 3.49 7.72
C GLN A 148 -2.44 3.28 7.26
N CYS A 149 -1.55 3.03 8.22
CA CYS A 149 -0.17 2.63 7.97
C CYS A 149 0.35 1.74 9.12
N PHE A 150 1.48 1.10 8.92
CA PHE A 150 2.20 0.36 9.96
C PHE A 150 3.11 1.26 10.82
N GLY A 151 2.79 2.54 10.95
CA GLY A 151 3.58 3.58 11.60
C GLY A 151 4.38 4.42 10.61
N CYS A 152 4.97 5.51 11.09
CA CYS A 152 5.69 6.48 10.28
C CYS A 152 7.20 6.46 10.53
N THR A 153 7.97 6.91 9.54
CA THR A 153 9.39 7.23 9.65
C THR A 153 9.59 8.55 10.42
N LYS A 154 10.83 8.90 10.75
CA LYS A 154 11.15 10.21 11.35
C LYS A 154 10.73 11.41 10.46
N ALA A 155 10.60 11.19 9.15
CA ALA A 155 10.14 12.20 8.19
C ALA A 155 8.61 12.22 8.01
N GLY A 156 7.83 11.50 8.83
CA GLY A 156 6.37 11.44 8.74
C GLY A 156 5.84 10.53 7.62
N GLU A 157 6.68 9.88 6.83
CA GLU A 157 6.26 9.00 5.75
C GLU A 157 5.89 7.58 6.26
N PRO A 158 4.89 6.91 5.68
CA PRO A 158 4.48 5.58 6.12
C PRO A 158 5.58 4.54 5.90
N LYS A 159 5.82 3.66 6.88
CA LYS A 159 6.88 2.65 6.83
C LYS A 159 6.62 1.61 5.75
N HIS A 160 7.72 1.12 5.14
CA HIS A 160 7.68 0.03 4.16
C HIS A 160 7.49 -1.34 4.84
N PRO A 161 6.62 -2.23 4.31
CA PRO A 161 6.28 -3.51 4.94
C PRO A 161 7.48 -4.44 5.16
N LEU A 162 8.46 -4.42 4.26
CA LEU A 162 9.62 -5.32 4.29
C LEU A 162 10.42 -5.24 5.60
N TYR A 163 10.47 -4.07 6.22
CA TYR A 163 11.28 -3.81 7.42
C TYR A 163 10.50 -3.88 8.74
N LEU A 164 9.25 -4.34 8.68
CA LEU A 164 8.38 -4.39 9.86
C LEU A 164 8.55 -5.70 10.65
N PRO A 165 8.34 -5.70 11.97
CA PRO A 165 8.17 -6.93 12.76
C PRO A 165 7.01 -7.79 12.25
N LYS A 166 7.05 -9.10 12.55
CA LYS A 166 6.06 -10.08 12.06
C LYS A 166 4.63 -9.80 12.51
N HIS A 167 4.45 -9.21 13.68
CA HIS A 167 3.16 -8.92 14.30
C HIS A 167 2.90 -7.42 14.41
N SER A 168 3.26 -6.66 13.37
CA SER A 168 2.95 -5.22 13.30
C SER A 168 1.44 -5.00 13.18
N THR A 169 0.96 -3.96 13.86
CA THR A 169 -0.44 -3.50 13.85
C THR A 169 -0.61 -2.30 12.92
N LEU A 170 -1.82 -2.10 12.44
CA LEU A 170 -2.20 -0.91 11.68
C LEU A 170 -2.61 0.21 12.64
N HIS A 171 -2.29 1.44 12.26
CA HIS A 171 -2.66 2.67 12.93
C HIS A 171 -3.21 3.66 11.91
N ALA A 172 -4.10 4.55 12.33
CA ALA A 172 -4.53 5.66 11.49
C ALA A 172 -3.29 6.46 11.04
N PHE A 173 -3.20 6.79 9.74
CA PHE A 173 -2.14 7.66 9.26
C PHE A 173 -2.41 9.09 9.76
N PRO A 174 -1.47 9.75 10.45
CA PRO A 174 -1.71 11.07 11.08
C PRO A 174 -1.91 12.21 10.08
N GLY A 175 -1.74 11.94 8.79
CA GLY A 175 -1.73 12.98 7.75
C GLY A 175 -0.39 13.70 7.68
N TYR A 176 -0.31 14.68 6.79
CA TYR A 176 0.82 15.59 6.67
C TYR A 176 0.49 16.90 7.37
N ALA A 177 1.46 17.49 8.09
CA ALA A 177 1.29 18.81 8.69
C ALA A 177 1.14 19.89 7.60
N HIS A 178 0.27 20.88 7.80
CA HIS A 178 0.03 21.98 6.84
C HIS A 178 1.31 22.69 6.39
N GLN A 179 2.33 22.77 7.24
CA GLN A 179 3.61 23.43 6.93
C GLN A 179 4.41 22.74 5.80
N ASP A 180 4.18 21.46 5.53
CA ASP A 180 4.86 20.75 4.43
C ASP A 180 4.21 21.08 3.08
N GLU A 181 2.96 21.48 3.07
CA GLU A 181 2.18 21.84 1.89
C GLU A 181 2.59 23.22 1.33
N ASP A 182 2.80 24.20 2.22
CA ASP A 182 3.22 25.56 1.84
C ASP A 182 4.62 25.57 1.23
N LYS A 183 5.53 24.73 1.73
CA LYS A 183 6.89 24.56 1.18
C LYS A 183 6.87 23.97 -0.24
N ILE A 184 5.91 23.09 -0.53
CA ILE A 184 5.78 22.43 -1.83
C ILE A 184 5.10 23.36 -2.82
N SER A 185 4.03 24.05 -2.43
CA SER A 185 3.36 25.06 -3.26
C SER A 185 4.32 26.16 -3.66
N ALA A 186 5.16 26.66 -2.75
CA ALA A 186 6.19 27.66 -3.02
C ALA A 186 7.30 27.13 -3.97
N LYS A 187 7.59 25.82 -3.93
CA LYS A 187 8.60 25.20 -4.79
C LYS A 187 8.10 24.90 -6.19
N VAL A 188 6.80 24.62 -6.35
CA VAL A 188 6.14 24.46 -7.66
C VAL A 188 6.06 25.79 -8.36
N LEU A 189 5.60 26.87 -7.68
CA LEU A 189 5.50 28.21 -8.24
C LEU A 189 6.84 28.82 -8.71
N ARG A 190 7.96 28.44 -8.06
CA ARG A 190 9.31 28.88 -8.48
C ARG A 190 9.90 28.11 -9.66
N ARG A 191 9.22 27.08 -10.18
CA ARG A 191 9.69 26.25 -11.30
C ARG A 191 8.98 26.53 -12.61
N ASP A 192 7.88 27.28 -12.56
CA ASP A 192 7.07 27.71 -13.70
C ASP A 192 7.34 29.18 -14.06
N SER A 193 8.26 29.85 -13.34
CA SER A 193 8.84 31.17 -13.62
C SER A 193 10.29 31.04 -14.06
#